data_dbd8277917d0b57b63562a933665e997
#
_entry.id   dbd8277917d0b57b63562a933665e997
#
_cell.length_a   1.000
_cell.length_b   1.000
_cell.length_c   1.000
_cell.angle_alpha   90.00
_cell.angle_beta   90.00
_cell.angle_gamma   90.00
#
_symmetry.space_group_name_H-M   'P 1'
#
loop_
_entity.id
_entity.type
_entity.pdbx_description
1 polymer ?
#
loop_
_entity_poly.entity_id
_entity_poly.type
_entity_poly.pdbx_seq_one_letter_code
_entity_poly.pdbx_strand_id
1 'polypeptide(L)'
;MSGKPAIILLAHGSSDPRWCETFEKLAQPTLLSVPGSRVAYMELAEPSIDTVICEGVEAGARNFIIVPLFLAAGRHLRKDVPGMITELEKNHEVTISLAAPIGENPQLGEAIRDVVTQELARQE
;
A
#
# COMPACT_ATOMS: atom_id res chain seq x y z
N MET A 1 -4.85 1.08 25.11
CA MET A 1 -5.86 0.97 24.12
C MET A 1 -5.38 1.40 22.75
N SER A 2 -5.43 0.51 21.84
CA SER A 2 -4.97 0.81 20.52
C SER A 2 -6.11 1.42 19.75
N GLY A 3 -6.16 2.68 19.60
CA GLY A 3 -7.21 3.29 18.85
C GLY A 3 -6.93 3.37 17.38
N LYS A 4 -5.68 3.59 17.02
CA LYS A 4 -5.33 3.89 15.64
C LYS A 4 -4.89 2.65 14.86
N PRO A 5 -5.47 2.44 13.67
CA PRO A 5 -4.99 1.36 12.81
C PRO A 5 -3.62 1.70 12.23
N ALA A 6 -2.83 0.67 12.00
CA ALA A 6 -1.56 0.80 11.31
C ALA A 6 -1.82 0.79 9.80
N ILE A 7 -1.11 1.63 9.07
CA ILE A 7 -1.31 1.78 7.63
C ILE A 7 -0.25 0.98 6.88
N ILE A 8 -0.70 0.18 5.92
CA ILE A 8 0.19 -0.57 5.04
C ILE A 8 -0.09 -0.15 3.60
N LEU A 9 0.94 0.33 2.91
CA LEU A 9 0.86 0.65 1.50
C LEU A 9 1.31 -0.61 0.76
N LEU A 10 0.38 -1.25 0.08
CA LEU A 10 0.64 -2.53 -0.57
C LEU A 10 1.00 -2.34 -2.03
N ALA A 11 2.21 -2.74 -2.40
CA ALA A 11 2.67 -2.73 -3.77
C ALA A 11 2.73 -4.16 -4.30
N HIS A 12 2.73 -4.30 -5.62
CA HIS A 12 2.76 -5.62 -6.25
C HIS A 12 4.05 -6.37 -5.91
N GLY A 13 5.16 -5.69 -6.07
CA GLY A 13 6.46 -6.30 -5.90
C GLY A 13 7.10 -6.64 -7.24
N SER A 14 8.41 -6.71 -7.23
CA SER A 14 9.17 -7.01 -8.42
C SER A 14 10.56 -7.49 -8.00
N SER A 15 11.16 -8.35 -8.82
CA SER A 15 12.56 -8.74 -8.62
C SER A 15 13.52 -7.63 -9.08
N ASP A 16 13.01 -6.61 -9.77
CA ASP A 16 13.81 -5.46 -10.20
C ASP A 16 13.77 -4.38 -9.12
N PRO A 17 14.92 -4.09 -8.46
CA PRO A 17 14.95 -3.10 -7.38
C PRO A 17 14.47 -1.71 -7.80
N ARG A 18 14.57 -1.36 -9.07
CA ARG A 18 14.15 -0.03 -9.54
C ARG A 18 12.64 0.15 -9.40
N TRP A 19 11.86 -0.90 -9.58
CA TRP A 19 10.42 -0.85 -9.39
C TRP A 19 10.08 -0.61 -7.92
N CYS A 20 10.79 -1.30 -7.03
CA CYS A 20 10.57 -1.13 -5.61
C CYS A 20 10.94 0.28 -5.15
N GLU A 21 12.03 0.85 -5.68
CA GLU A 21 12.43 2.21 -5.36
C GLU A 21 11.35 3.22 -5.75
N THR A 22 10.69 3.01 -6.89
CA THR A 22 9.63 3.90 -7.34
C THR A 22 8.49 3.93 -6.33
N PHE A 23 8.05 2.75 -5.88
CA PHE A 23 6.98 2.68 -4.88
C PHE A 23 7.42 3.29 -3.55
N GLU A 24 8.67 3.08 -3.15
CA GLU A 24 9.17 3.65 -1.91
C GLU A 24 9.21 5.17 -1.96
N LYS A 25 9.56 5.73 -3.11
CA LYS A 25 9.54 7.18 -3.29
C LYS A 25 8.12 7.73 -3.25
N LEU A 26 7.19 7.04 -3.89
CA LEU A 26 5.78 7.46 -3.85
C LEU A 26 5.21 7.37 -2.45
N ALA A 27 5.73 6.45 -1.64
CA ALA A 27 5.26 6.27 -0.28
C ALA A 27 5.83 7.30 0.70
N GLN A 28 6.92 7.98 0.34
CA GLN A 28 7.62 8.87 1.26
C GLN A 28 6.72 9.90 1.95
N PRO A 29 5.85 10.63 1.24
CA PRO A 29 4.99 11.59 1.94
C PRO A 29 4.14 10.94 3.03
N THR A 30 3.64 9.74 2.79
CA THR A 30 2.86 9.02 3.78
C THR A 30 3.74 8.57 4.95
N LEU A 31 4.90 8.00 4.63
CA LEU A 31 5.80 7.50 5.67
C LEU A 31 6.26 8.61 6.60
N LEU A 32 6.43 9.82 6.07
CA LEU A 32 6.85 10.96 6.87
C LEU A 32 5.70 11.57 7.68
N SER A 33 4.48 11.43 7.20
CA SER A 33 3.30 12.07 7.81
C SER A 33 2.52 11.18 8.75
N VAL A 34 2.55 9.87 8.52
CA VAL A 34 1.74 8.91 9.28
C VAL A 34 2.68 7.97 10.01
N PRO A 35 2.89 8.18 11.32
CA PRO A 35 3.80 7.33 12.10
C PRO A 35 3.38 5.86 12.03
N GLY A 36 4.35 4.98 11.84
CA GLY A 36 4.08 3.55 11.80
C GLY A 36 3.62 3.02 10.46
N SER A 37 3.41 3.90 9.46
CA SER A 37 3.04 3.42 8.13
C SER A 37 4.22 2.69 7.48
N ARG A 38 3.91 1.69 6.67
CA ARG A 38 4.91 0.85 6.04
C ARG A 38 4.51 0.48 4.62
N VAL A 39 5.52 0.25 3.78
CA VAL A 39 5.31 -0.35 2.47
C VAL A 39 5.47 -1.86 2.62
N ALA A 40 4.60 -2.62 1.97
CA ALA A 40 4.71 -4.06 1.91
C ALA A 40 4.49 -4.52 0.48
N TYR A 41 5.05 -5.68 0.15
CA TYR A 41 4.93 -6.22 -1.20
C TYR A 41 4.15 -7.52 -1.18
N MET A 42 3.37 -7.75 -2.25
CA MET A 42 2.62 -8.98 -2.38
C MET A 42 3.54 -10.17 -2.67
N GLU A 43 4.57 -9.93 -3.48
CA GLU A 43 5.49 -11.00 -3.87
C GLU A 43 6.80 -10.40 -4.40
N LEU A 44 7.80 -11.24 -4.57
CA LEU A 44 9.06 -10.93 -5.27
C LEU A 44 9.92 -9.83 -4.64
N ALA A 45 9.54 -9.31 -3.50
CA ALA A 45 10.33 -8.26 -2.82
C ALA A 45 10.03 -8.27 -1.34
N GLU A 46 10.95 -7.72 -0.56
CA GLU A 46 10.82 -7.60 0.89
C GLU A 46 10.63 -6.14 1.28
N PRO A 47 9.91 -5.86 2.35
CA PRO A 47 9.24 -6.84 3.21
C PRO A 47 7.91 -7.31 2.62
N SER A 48 7.57 -8.57 2.90
CA SER A 48 6.27 -9.12 2.49
C SER A 48 5.18 -8.56 3.39
N ILE A 49 3.93 -8.67 2.93
CA ILE A 49 2.79 -8.23 3.74
C ILE A 49 2.72 -9.00 5.05
N ASP A 50 3.04 -10.29 5.02
CA ASP A 50 3.04 -11.11 6.22
C ASP A 50 4.06 -10.60 7.24
N THR A 51 5.26 -10.28 6.78
CA THR A 51 6.33 -9.76 7.64
C THR A 51 5.92 -8.42 8.27
N VAL A 52 5.34 -7.52 7.48
CA VAL A 52 4.95 -6.20 7.97
C VAL A 52 3.87 -6.32 9.04
N ILE A 53 2.88 -7.21 8.84
CA ILE A 53 1.85 -7.42 9.84
C ILE A 53 2.43 -8.03 11.11
N CYS A 54 3.31 -9.01 10.95
CA CYS A 54 3.97 -9.63 12.10
C CYS A 54 4.71 -8.60 12.93
N GLU A 55 5.50 -7.75 12.29
CA GLU A 55 6.25 -6.70 12.98
C GLU A 55 5.32 -5.67 13.61
N GLY A 56 4.20 -5.35 12.95
CA GLY A 56 3.21 -4.45 13.52
C GLY A 56 2.58 -5.00 14.77
N VAL A 57 2.28 -6.30 14.77
CA VAL A 57 1.73 -6.97 15.94
C VAL A 57 2.72 -6.92 17.10
N GLU A 58 3.99 -7.15 16.81
CA GLU A 58 5.03 -7.08 17.82
C GLU A 58 5.13 -5.68 18.43
N ALA A 59 4.83 -4.66 17.62
CA ALA A 59 4.82 -3.27 18.08
C ALA A 59 3.50 -2.87 18.75
N GLY A 60 2.54 -3.79 18.85
CA GLY A 60 1.29 -3.56 19.57
C GLY A 60 0.08 -3.31 18.70
N ALA A 61 0.20 -3.34 17.39
CA ALA A 61 -0.92 -3.09 16.50
C ALA A 61 -1.85 -4.31 16.43
N ARG A 62 -3.15 -4.05 16.37
CA ARG A 62 -4.16 -5.10 16.23
C ARG A 62 -5.11 -4.81 15.07
N ASN A 63 -5.10 -3.59 14.57
CA ASN A 63 -5.92 -3.18 13.44
C ASN A 63 -5.02 -2.62 12.35
N PHE A 64 -5.30 -3.01 11.11
CA PHE A 64 -4.51 -2.57 9.96
C PHE A 64 -5.44 -2.08 8.85
N ILE A 65 -4.98 -1.08 8.12
CA ILE A 65 -5.63 -0.65 6.89
C ILE A 65 -4.64 -0.86 5.77
N ILE A 66 -5.03 -1.63 4.76
CA ILE A 66 -4.19 -1.86 3.59
C ILE A 66 -4.69 -0.97 2.46
N VAL A 67 -3.79 -0.14 1.93
CA VAL A 67 -4.07 0.73 0.79
C VAL A 67 -3.30 0.19 -0.41
N PRO A 68 -3.99 -0.44 -1.38
CA PRO A 68 -3.30 -0.97 -2.55
C PRO A 68 -2.84 0.14 -3.48
N LEU A 69 -1.55 0.13 -3.80
CA LEU A 69 -0.97 1.12 -4.72
C LEU A 69 -1.10 0.62 -6.16
N PHE A 70 -2.33 0.29 -6.57
CA PHE A 70 -2.64 -0.20 -7.90
C PHE A 70 -3.53 0.79 -8.62
N LEU A 71 -3.32 0.94 -9.92
CA LEU A 71 -4.16 1.86 -10.71
C LEU A 71 -5.57 1.34 -10.85
N ALA A 72 -5.74 0.03 -10.92
CA ALA A 72 -7.04 -0.59 -11.02
C ALA A 72 -7.03 -1.95 -10.34
N ALA A 73 -8.22 -2.39 -9.94
CA ALA A 73 -8.38 -3.72 -9.36
C ALA A 73 -8.48 -4.73 -10.50
N GLY A 74 -7.37 -5.37 -10.83
CA GLY A 74 -7.36 -6.45 -11.79
C GLY A 74 -8.01 -7.69 -11.21
N ARG A 75 -8.16 -8.72 -12.03
CA ARG A 75 -8.78 -9.96 -11.62
C ARG A 75 -8.10 -10.59 -10.40
N HIS A 76 -6.77 -10.58 -10.39
CA HIS A 76 -5.99 -11.12 -9.27
C HIS A 76 -6.31 -10.39 -7.98
N LEU A 77 -6.34 -9.08 -8.03
CA LEU A 77 -6.57 -8.28 -6.83
C LEU A 77 -7.96 -8.59 -6.25
N ARG A 78 -8.98 -8.71 -7.10
CA ARG A 78 -10.33 -8.93 -6.63
C ARG A 78 -10.56 -10.35 -6.08
N LYS A 79 -9.82 -11.32 -6.60
CA LYS A 79 -9.96 -12.71 -6.16
C LYS A 79 -8.99 -13.10 -5.06
N ASP A 80 -7.73 -12.74 -5.25
CA ASP A 80 -6.67 -13.25 -4.38
C ASP A 80 -6.48 -12.45 -3.10
N VAL A 81 -6.64 -11.13 -3.17
CA VAL A 81 -6.37 -10.30 -2.00
C VAL A 81 -7.37 -10.52 -0.87
N PRO A 82 -8.70 -10.63 -1.11
CA PRO A 82 -9.62 -10.92 -0.01
C PRO A 82 -9.27 -12.23 0.72
N GLY A 83 -8.89 -13.27 -0.04
CA GLY A 83 -8.48 -14.52 0.58
C GLY A 83 -7.20 -14.39 1.39
N MET A 84 -6.24 -13.66 0.85
CA MET A 84 -5.00 -13.37 1.56
C MET A 84 -5.27 -12.65 2.87
N ILE A 85 -6.16 -11.67 2.85
CA ILE A 85 -6.51 -10.90 4.05
C ILE A 85 -7.14 -11.80 5.10
N THR A 86 -8.06 -12.66 4.69
CA THR A 86 -8.69 -13.60 5.62
C THR A 86 -7.65 -14.49 6.30
N GLU A 87 -6.68 -14.98 5.53
CA GLU A 87 -5.60 -15.79 6.07
C GLU A 87 -4.74 -14.99 7.07
N LEU A 88 -4.39 -13.75 6.70
CA LEU A 88 -3.57 -12.91 7.56
C LEU A 88 -4.28 -12.58 8.87
N GLU A 89 -5.58 -12.28 8.80
CA GLU A 89 -6.36 -12.00 10.00
C GLU A 89 -6.37 -13.20 10.94
N LYS A 90 -6.52 -14.38 10.37
CA LYS A 90 -6.58 -15.61 11.15
C LYS A 90 -5.21 -15.93 11.76
N ASN A 91 -4.16 -15.83 10.94
CA ASN A 91 -2.82 -16.21 11.39
C ASN A 91 -2.24 -15.26 12.44
N HIS A 92 -2.60 -13.99 12.38
CA HIS A 92 -2.04 -12.99 13.29
C HIS A 92 -3.04 -12.49 14.34
N GLU A 93 -4.28 -12.96 14.26
CA GLU A 93 -5.36 -12.55 15.19
C GLU A 93 -5.52 -11.04 15.20
N VAL A 94 -5.65 -10.46 14.00
CA VAL A 94 -5.80 -9.02 13.81
C VAL A 94 -7.01 -8.72 12.94
N THR A 95 -7.38 -7.45 12.89
CA THR A 95 -8.44 -6.97 12.00
C THR A 95 -7.80 -6.18 10.87
N ILE A 96 -8.16 -6.47 9.64
CA ILE A 96 -7.60 -5.81 8.47
C ILE A 96 -8.72 -5.26 7.61
N SER A 97 -8.66 -3.96 7.32
CA SER A 97 -9.55 -3.31 6.37
C SER A 97 -8.81 -3.09 5.07
N LEU A 98 -9.46 -3.39 3.94
CA LEU A 98 -8.88 -3.19 2.63
C LEU A 98 -9.53 -1.98 1.98
N ALA A 99 -8.71 -0.95 1.69
CA ALA A 99 -9.20 0.22 0.98
C ALA A 99 -9.28 -0.08 -0.52
N ALA A 100 -10.02 0.76 -1.25
CA ALA A 100 -10.05 0.66 -2.70
C ALA A 100 -8.67 0.97 -3.26
N PRO A 101 -8.31 0.42 -4.42
CA PRO A 101 -7.03 0.75 -5.07
C PRO A 101 -6.88 2.25 -5.25
N ILE A 102 -5.65 2.74 -5.11
CA ILE A 102 -5.39 4.17 -5.18
C ILE A 102 -5.86 4.78 -6.51
N GLY A 103 -5.85 3.97 -7.57
CA GLY A 103 -6.29 4.44 -8.89
C GLY A 103 -7.76 4.78 -8.98
N GLU A 104 -8.58 4.32 -8.02
CA GLU A 104 -10.00 4.64 -7.99
C GLU A 104 -10.27 5.95 -7.26
N ASN A 105 -9.25 6.55 -6.66
CA ASN A 105 -9.42 7.81 -5.95
C ASN A 105 -9.34 8.99 -6.92
N PRO A 106 -10.34 9.89 -6.92
CA PRO A 106 -10.32 11.05 -7.83
C PRO A 106 -9.08 11.94 -7.69
N GLN A 107 -8.45 11.94 -6.52
CA GLN A 107 -7.25 12.74 -6.32
C GLN A 107 -6.11 12.30 -7.24
N LEU A 108 -6.07 11.03 -7.60
CA LEU A 108 -5.05 10.57 -8.53
C LEU A 108 -5.24 11.18 -9.91
N GLY A 109 -6.50 11.33 -10.34
CA GLY A 109 -6.79 12.01 -11.60
C GLY A 109 -6.31 13.45 -11.59
N GLU A 110 -6.46 14.13 -10.46
CA GLU A 110 -5.97 15.51 -10.34
C GLU A 110 -4.44 15.55 -10.41
N ALA A 111 -3.77 14.58 -9.79
CA ALA A 111 -2.31 14.50 -9.87
C ALA A 111 -1.86 14.28 -11.31
N ILE A 112 -2.56 13.43 -12.04
CA ILE A 112 -2.24 13.19 -13.45
C ILE A 112 -2.39 14.47 -14.25
N ARG A 113 -3.50 15.21 -14.04
CA ARG A 113 -3.71 16.50 -14.70
C ARG A 113 -2.56 17.46 -14.39
N ASP A 114 -2.15 17.52 -13.14
CA ASP A 114 -1.08 18.43 -12.73
C ASP A 114 0.23 18.09 -13.42
N VAL A 115 0.53 16.81 -13.58
CA VAL A 115 1.73 16.38 -14.30
C VAL A 115 1.66 16.81 -15.76
N VAL A 116 0.49 16.65 -16.41
CA VAL A 116 0.30 17.08 -17.79
C VAL A 116 0.52 18.59 -17.90
N THR A 117 -0.02 19.35 -16.98
CA THR A 117 0.14 20.81 -16.96
C THR A 117 1.61 21.20 -16.84
N GLN A 118 2.36 20.51 -15.98
CA GLN A 118 3.79 20.74 -15.83
C GLN A 118 4.54 20.47 -17.14
N GLU A 119 4.20 19.37 -17.82
CA GLU A 119 4.86 19.03 -19.08
C GLU A 119 4.56 20.04 -20.19
N LEU A 120 3.33 20.54 -20.25
CA LEU A 120 2.98 21.56 -21.22
C LEU A 120 3.78 22.84 -20.97
N ALA A 121 3.96 23.23 -19.71
CA ALA A 121 4.74 24.42 -19.37
C ALA A 121 6.20 24.28 -19.79
N ARG A 122 6.73 23.05 -19.75
CA ARG A 122 8.13 22.81 -20.12
C ARG A 122 8.36 22.93 -21.63
N GLN A 123 7.30 22.83 -22.42
CA GLN A 123 7.40 22.96 -23.88
C GLN A 123 7.40 24.41 -24.36
N GLU A 124 7.08 25.36 -23.49
CA GLU A 124 7.04 26.79 -23.85
C GLU A 124 8.40 27.42 -23.86
#